data_768e8ad77f03e8caacd5a72d6c15c1dc
#
_entry.id   768e8ad77f03e8caacd5a72d6c15c1dc
#
_cell.length_a   1.000
_cell.length_b   1.000
_cell.length_c   1.000
_cell.angle_alpha   90.00
_cell.angle_beta   90.00
_cell.angle_gamma   90.00
#
_symmetry.space_group_name_H-M   'P 1'
#
loop_
_entity.id
_entity.type
_entity.pdbx_description
1 polymer ?
#
loop_
_entity_poly.entity_id
_entity_poly.type
_entity_poly.pdbx_seq_one_letter_code
_entity_poly.pdbx_strand_id
1 'polypeptide(L)'
;AFQEHIFEQFAREETSTVSKIQGTGLGMAITKNLVDMMGGSISVESEPGKGSEFTVSLRFPISGEQAAPQRIPQLEGLRALVADDDTDTCLNVSKMLRMIGMRSDWTTSGHEAVVRTQDAIEQGDGFDVFIIDWMIPDLNGLEVVRRIRKLIGSNTPIIILTAYDWADIEVEAKAAGVTAFCAKPLFMSELRRILAEPFLPAEAAEQTEKKADFAGKRLLVVEDNALNREIAVTMLEEGGFEVDTAENGKVAVDKVRESAPGHYDLVLMDIQMPVMNGYE
;
A
#
# COMPACT_ATOMS: atom_id res chain seq x y z
N ALA A 1 6.80 11.18 34.81
CA ALA A 1 6.34 9.94 35.49
C ALA A 1 5.76 8.95 34.49
N PHE A 2 4.65 9.26 33.75
CA PHE A 2 4.04 8.29 32.81
C PHE A 2 4.92 8.04 31.58
N GLN A 3 5.66 9.03 31.08
CA GLN A 3 6.56 8.89 29.92
C GLN A 3 7.63 7.80 30.10
N GLU A 4 8.09 7.54 31.30
CA GLU A 4 9.10 6.53 31.62
C GLU A 4 8.56 5.09 31.45
N HIS A 5 7.25 4.93 31.57
CA HIS A 5 6.56 3.62 31.55
C HIS A 5 5.70 3.41 30.29
N ILE A 6 5.66 4.39 29.36
CA ILE A 6 4.76 4.32 28.19
C ILE A 6 5.04 3.11 27.28
N PHE A 7 6.25 2.57 27.31
CA PHE A 7 6.66 1.39 26.58
C PHE A 7 6.51 0.06 27.33
N GLU A 8 6.03 0.09 28.58
CA GLU A 8 5.75 -1.13 29.34
C GLU A 8 4.42 -1.74 28.90
N GLN A 9 4.31 -3.06 29.00
CA GLN A 9 3.08 -3.77 28.67
C GLN A 9 1.94 -3.34 29.61
N PHE A 10 0.77 -3.08 29.03
CA PHE A 10 -0.43 -2.64 29.74
C PHE A 10 -0.34 -1.25 30.41
N ALA A 11 0.70 -0.47 30.09
CA ALA A 11 0.82 0.88 30.62
C ALA A 11 -0.35 1.75 30.14
N ARG A 12 -1.04 2.39 31.08
CA ARG A 12 -2.15 3.31 30.85
C ARG A 12 -2.07 4.44 31.85
N GLU A 13 -2.37 5.67 31.40
CA GLU A 13 -2.56 6.77 32.32
C GLU A 13 -3.95 6.66 32.97
N GLU A 14 -4.01 6.41 34.27
CA GLU A 14 -5.26 6.40 35.04
C GLU A 14 -5.72 7.83 35.31
N THR A 15 -6.34 8.45 34.33
CA THR A 15 -7.09 9.69 34.57
C THR A 15 -8.59 9.39 34.61
N SER A 16 -9.18 9.65 35.75
CA SER A 16 -10.56 9.33 36.16
C SER A 16 -11.66 10.02 35.33
N THR A 17 -11.35 10.72 34.23
CA THR A 17 -12.31 11.55 33.52
C THR A 17 -12.46 11.23 32.01
N VAL A 18 -11.68 10.34 31.45
CA VAL A 18 -11.76 9.99 29.99
C VAL A 18 -11.76 8.48 29.76
N SER A 19 -12.68 7.77 30.40
CA SER A 19 -12.79 6.31 30.38
C SER A 19 -13.49 5.72 29.15
N LYS A 20 -13.45 6.35 27.96
CA LYS A 20 -14.11 5.83 26.74
C LYS A 20 -13.17 5.49 25.58
N ILE A 21 -11.86 5.65 25.73
CA ILE A 21 -10.94 5.22 24.68
C ILE A 21 -10.54 3.77 24.96
N GLN A 22 -11.12 2.83 24.22
CA GLN A 22 -10.75 1.42 24.25
C GLN A 22 -9.35 1.26 23.62
N GLY A 23 -8.41 0.72 24.39
CA GLY A 23 -7.09 0.35 23.93
C GLY A 23 -6.48 -0.67 24.91
N THR A 24 -5.78 -1.66 24.42
CA THR A 24 -5.18 -2.75 25.22
C THR A 24 -3.96 -2.32 26.03
N GLY A 25 -3.36 -1.14 25.76
CA GLY A 25 -2.09 -0.73 26.34
C GLY A 25 -0.88 -1.53 25.83
N LEU A 26 -1.04 -2.31 24.77
CA LEU A 26 0.02 -3.16 24.20
C LEU A 26 0.76 -2.50 23.03
N GLY A 27 0.14 -1.55 22.34
CA GLY A 27 0.68 -0.99 21.08
C GLY A 27 2.10 -0.40 21.22
N MET A 28 2.34 0.42 22.25
CA MET A 28 3.66 1.03 22.47
C MET A 28 4.72 0.01 22.90
N ALA A 29 4.35 -0.99 23.67
CA ALA A 29 5.25 -2.10 24.05
C ALA A 29 5.63 -2.96 22.84
N ILE A 30 4.67 -3.23 21.94
CA ILE A 30 4.93 -3.94 20.67
C ILE A 30 5.87 -3.12 19.80
N THR A 31 5.59 -1.83 19.63
CA THR A 31 6.45 -0.90 18.85
C THR A 31 7.88 -0.90 19.40
N LYS A 32 8.05 -0.80 20.72
CA LYS A 32 9.37 -0.84 21.37
C LYS A 32 10.10 -2.14 21.07
N ASN A 33 9.43 -3.29 21.21
CA ASN A 33 10.01 -4.59 20.92
C ASN A 33 10.45 -4.71 19.44
N LEU A 34 9.63 -4.24 18.49
CA LEU A 34 9.98 -4.25 17.07
C LEU A 34 11.22 -3.40 16.79
N VAL A 35 11.27 -2.19 17.34
CA VAL A 35 12.42 -1.29 17.19
C VAL A 35 13.70 -1.92 17.79
N ASP A 36 13.59 -2.54 18.97
CA ASP A 36 14.73 -3.22 19.61
C ASP A 36 15.20 -4.44 18.80
N MET A 37 14.27 -5.24 18.27
CA MET A 37 14.60 -6.37 17.36
C MET A 37 15.30 -5.92 16.10
N MET A 38 15.02 -4.70 15.59
CA MET A 38 15.69 -4.08 14.45
C MET A 38 17.02 -3.41 14.85
N GLY A 39 17.45 -3.52 16.11
CA GLY A 39 18.69 -2.90 16.61
C GLY A 39 18.63 -1.38 16.72
N GLY A 40 17.44 -0.81 16.84
CA GLY A 40 17.20 0.62 16.96
C GLY A 40 16.93 1.10 18.38
N SER A 41 16.42 2.33 18.48
CA SER A 41 15.95 2.94 19.72
C SER A 41 14.70 3.77 19.47
N ILE A 42 13.82 3.84 20.49
CA ILE A 42 12.64 4.70 20.50
C ILE A 42 12.62 5.52 21.79
N SER A 43 12.31 6.80 21.66
CA SER A 43 12.13 7.72 22.78
C SER A 43 10.88 8.57 22.61
N VAL A 44 10.41 9.18 23.70
CA VAL A 44 9.25 10.08 23.70
C VAL A 44 9.57 11.32 24.52
N GLU A 45 9.21 12.48 23.98
CA GLU A 45 9.17 13.77 24.69
C GLU A 45 7.75 14.29 24.62
N SER A 46 7.17 14.68 25.76
CA SER A 46 5.78 15.14 25.82
C SER A 46 5.60 16.19 26.89
N GLU A 47 4.91 17.26 26.55
CA GLU A 47 4.51 18.32 27.49
C GLU A 47 2.99 18.55 27.42
N PRO A 48 2.29 18.61 28.57
CA PRO A 48 0.87 18.91 28.62
C PRO A 48 0.53 20.21 27.87
N GLY A 49 -0.42 20.13 26.93
CA GLY A 49 -0.85 21.27 26.12
C GLY A 49 0.06 21.63 24.94
N LYS A 50 1.23 20.98 24.80
CA LYS A 50 2.13 21.18 23.65
C LYS A 50 2.16 19.99 22.69
N GLY A 51 1.78 18.80 23.18
CA GLY A 51 1.78 17.57 22.40
C GLY A 51 2.90 16.60 22.77
N SER A 52 3.07 15.56 21.93
CA SER A 52 4.05 14.50 22.13
C SER A 52 4.87 14.29 20.86
N GLU A 53 6.17 14.13 21.02
CA GLU A 53 7.11 13.78 19.95
C GLU A 53 7.70 12.39 20.22
N PHE A 54 7.55 11.48 19.28
CA PHE A 54 8.13 10.15 19.32
C PHE A 54 9.28 10.09 18.31
N THR A 55 10.48 9.75 18.79
CA THR A 55 11.67 9.61 17.95
C THR A 55 12.08 8.15 17.84
N VAL A 56 12.09 7.60 16.62
CA VAL A 56 12.59 6.25 16.32
C VAL A 56 13.88 6.37 15.52
N SER A 57 14.95 5.72 15.99
CA SER A 57 16.24 5.65 15.31
C SER A 57 16.56 4.21 14.91
N LEU A 58 16.71 3.98 13.60
CA LEU A 58 17.05 2.68 13.02
C LEU A 58 18.28 2.83 12.13
N ARG A 59 19.11 1.77 12.05
CA ARG A 59 20.25 1.70 11.14
C ARG A 59 20.02 0.61 10.12
N PHE A 60 19.97 1.01 8.85
CA PHE A 60 19.89 0.06 7.74
C PHE A 60 21.21 0.05 6.96
N PRO A 61 21.69 -1.13 6.54
CA PRO A 61 22.79 -1.19 5.59
C PRO A 61 22.33 -0.56 4.27
N ILE A 62 23.18 0.30 3.70
CA ILE A 62 22.93 0.83 2.37
C ILE A 62 23.24 -0.30 1.39
N SER A 63 22.27 -0.68 0.56
CA SER A 63 22.51 -1.61 -0.54
C SER A 63 23.64 -1.04 -1.43
N GLY A 64 24.70 -1.83 -1.67
CA GLY A 64 25.85 -1.41 -2.47
C GLY A 64 25.51 -1.11 -3.94
N GLU A 65 24.40 -1.59 -4.42
CA GLU A 65 23.76 -1.12 -5.64
C GLU A 65 22.92 0.13 -5.29
N GLN A 66 23.55 1.30 -5.39
CA GLN A 66 22.76 2.48 -5.75
C GLN A 66 22.15 2.15 -7.10
N ALA A 67 20.94 1.63 -7.08
CA ALA A 67 20.13 1.55 -8.28
C ALA A 67 20.11 2.98 -8.83
N ALA A 68 20.89 3.24 -9.87
CA ALA A 68 20.83 4.50 -10.60
C ALA A 68 19.33 4.77 -10.83
N PRO A 69 18.86 6.02 -10.72
CA PRO A 69 17.47 6.34 -10.92
C PRO A 69 17.08 5.69 -12.24
N GLN A 70 16.33 4.58 -12.17
CA GLN A 70 15.99 3.81 -13.36
C GLN A 70 14.95 4.63 -14.08
N ARG A 71 15.40 5.58 -14.91
CA ARG A 71 14.54 6.33 -15.81
C ARG A 71 13.81 5.34 -16.69
N ILE A 72 12.56 5.60 -16.92
CA ILE A 72 11.74 4.85 -17.89
C ILE A 72 11.77 5.68 -19.17
N PRO A 73 12.48 5.23 -20.22
CA PRO A 73 12.66 6.04 -21.43
C PRO A 73 11.34 6.55 -22.02
N GLN A 74 10.28 5.75 -21.93
CA GLN A 74 8.95 6.09 -22.45
C GLN A 74 8.25 7.21 -21.65
N LEU A 75 8.66 7.45 -20.41
CA LEU A 75 8.11 8.47 -19.52
C LEU A 75 8.96 9.74 -19.47
N GLU A 76 10.14 9.73 -20.12
CA GLU A 76 11.07 10.86 -20.06
C GLU A 76 10.47 12.12 -20.70
N GLY A 77 10.42 13.20 -19.91
CA GLY A 77 9.89 14.49 -20.34
C GLY A 77 8.36 14.60 -20.30
N LEU A 78 7.61 13.52 -20.12
CA LEU A 78 6.17 13.57 -19.91
C LEU A 78 5.84 14.36 -18.64
N ARG A 79 4.70 15.05 -18.66
CA ARG A 79 4.28 15.94 -17.58
C ARG A 79 3.13 15.35 -16.78
N ALA A 80 3.28 15.30 -15.46
CA ALA A 80 2.26 14.80 -14.54
C ALA A 80 1.72 15.92 -13.64
N LEU A 81 0.42 15.87 -13.31
CA LEU A 81 -0.19 16.66 -12.26
C LEU A 81 -0.56 15.76 -11.08
N VAL A 82 -0.10 16.14 -9.89
CA VAL A 82 -0.45 15.49 -8.63
C VAL A 82 -1.42 16.38 -7.87
N ALA A 83 -2.55 15.84 -7.43
CA ALA A 83 -3.53 16.55 -6.60
C ALA A 83 -3.84 15.71 -5.36
N ASP A 84 -3.49 16.22 -4.17
CA ASP A 84 -3.66 15.55 -2.87
C ASP A 84 -3.70 16.64 -1.81
N ASP A 85 -4.60 16.57 -0.81
CA ASP A 85 -4.71 17.60 0.22
C ASP A 85 -3.51 17.63 1.18
N ASP A 86 -2.74 16.54 1.22
CA ASP A 86 -1.49 16.46 1.98
C ASP A 86 -0.29 16.92 1.13
N THR A 87 0.31 18.02 1.54
CA THR A 87 1.49 18.60 0.88
C THR A 87 2.68 17.64 0.84
N ASP A 88 2.90 16.86 1.90
CA ASP A 88 4.02 15.90 1.97
C ASP A 88 3.83 14.76 0.97
N THR A 89 2.61 14.28 0.81
CA THR A 89 2.24 13.31 -0.22
C THR A 89 2.51 13.89 -1.62
N CYS A 90 2.04 15.11 -1.91
CA CYS A 90 2.31 15.80 -3.17
C CYS A 90 3.80 15.88 -3.49
N LEU A 91 4.61 16.31 -2.52
CA LEU A 91 6.06 16.47 -2.69
C LEU A 91 6.76 15.11 -2.90
N ASN A 92 6.37 14.09 -2.15
CA ASN A 92 6.95 12.74 -2.27
C ASN A 92 6.61 12.11 -3.61
N VAL A 93 5.36 12.17 -4.06
CA VAL A 93 4.94 11.64 -5.38
C VAL A 93 5.64 12.40 -6.49
N SER A 94 5.71 13.76 -6.41
CA SER A 94 6.44 14.56 -7.39
C SER A 94 7.92 14.20 -7.47
N LYS A 95 8.56 13.93 -6.32
CA LYS A 95 9.94 13.47 -6.27
C LYS A 95 10.10 12.11 -6.96
N MET A 96 9.20 11.16 -6.70
CA MET A 96 9.20 9.85 -7.36
C MET A 96 9.06 9.97 -8.88
N LEU A 97 8.14 10.81 -9.36
CA LEU A 97 7.95 11.07 -10.79
C LEU A 97 9.20 11.63 -11.46
N ARG A 98 9.89 12.58 -10.81
CA ARG A 98 11.15 13.13 -11.32
C ARG A 98 12.27 12.09 -11.35
N MET A 99 12.31 11.18 -10.39
CA MET A 99 13.31 10.09 -10.36
C MET A 99 13.16 9.14 -11.56
N ILE A 100 11.96 8.94 -12.08
CA ILE A 100 11.71 8.12 -13.27
C ILE A 100 11.80 8.89 -14.58
N GLY A 101 12.08 10.20 -14.54
CA GLY A 101 12.32 11.04 -15.71
C GLY A 101 11.17 11.97 -16.13
N MET A 102 10.07 12.00 -15.38
CA MET A 102 8.92 12.86 -15.68
C MET A 102 9.09 14.29 -15.14
N ARG A 103 8.40 15.26 -15.77
CA ARG A 103 8.13 16.58 -15.18
C ARG A 103 6.89 16.46 -14.30
N SER A 104 6.86 17.12 -13.14
CA SER A 104 5.70 17.06 -12.25
C SER A 104 5.37 18.40 -11.65
N ASP A 105 4.08 18.74 -11.70
CA ASP A 105 3.45 19.80 -10.94
C ASP A 105 2.54 19.20 -9.88
N TRP A 106 2.18 19.95 -8.86
CA TRP A 106 1.28 19.48 -7.82
C TRP A 106 0.41 20.60 -7.27
N THR A 107 -0.71 20.23 -6.66
CA THR A 107 -1.62 21.13 -5.95
C THR A 107 -2.30 20.38 -4.80
N THR A 108 -2.73 21.13 -3.78
CA THR A 108 -3.52 20.60 -2.66
C THR A 108 -5.02 20.83 -2.81
N SER A 109 -5.49 21.26 -3.99
CA SER A 109 -6.88 21.60 -4.27
C SER A 109 -7.37 20.94 -5.55
N GLY A 110 -8.52 20.27 -5.46
CA GLY A 110 -9.18 19.70 -6.62
C GLY A 110 -9.65 20.74 -7.64
N HIS A 111 -10.12 21.90 -7.18
CA HIS A 111 -10.48 23.01 -8.06
C HIS A 111 -9.26 23.54 -8.79
N GLU A 112 -8.15 23.72 -8.09
CA GLU A 112 -6.91 24.21 -8.72
C GLU A 112 -6.37 23.19 -9.73
N ALA A 113 -6.51 21.89 -9.48
CA ALA A 113 -6.12 20.86 -10.44
C ALA A 113 -6.87 21.02 -11.78
N VAL A 114 -8.17 21.32 -11.75
CA VAL A 114 -8.97 21.57 -12.95
C VAL A 114 -8.50 22.84 -13.67
N VAL A 115 -8.28 23.94 -12.93
CA VAL A 115 -7.81 25.21 -13.51
C VAL A 115 -6.44 25.04 -14.15
N ARG A 116 -5.48 24.43 -13.44
CA ARG A 116 -4.13 24.16 -13.98
C ARG A 116 -4.17 23.28 -15.22
N THR A 117 -5.11 22.33 -15.29
CA THR A 117 -5.30 21.50 -16.49
C THR A 117 -5.73 22.36 -17.68
N GLN A 118 -6.69 23.27 -17.48
CA GLN A 118 -7.13 24.18 -18.53
C GLN A 118 -5.99 25.10 -19.00
N ASP A 119 -5.29 25.74 -18.06
CA ASP A 119 -4.17 26.64 -18.35
C ASP A 119 -3.06 25.92 -19.15
N ALA A 120 -2.74 24.68 -18.77
CA ALA A 120 -1.73 23.86 -19.44
C ALA A 120 -2.12 23.55 -20.90
N ILE A 121 -3.40 23.26 -21.15
CA ILE A 121 -3.92 23.04 -22.51
C ILE A 121 -3.83 24.33 -23.34
N GLU A 122 -4.23 25.47 -22.79
CA GLU A 122 -4.18 26.77 -23.45
C GLU A 122 -2.73 27.18 -23.80
N GLN A 123 -1.78 26.78 -22.95
CA GLN A 123 -0.34 27.02 -23.19
C GLN A 123 0.31 26.02 -24.16
N GLY A 124 -0.40 24.98 -24.56
CA GLY A 124 0.13 23.91 -25.41
C GLY A 124 1.12 22.98 -24.74
N ASP A 125 1.17 22.96 -23.39
CA ASP A 125 2.00 22.07 -22.57
C ASP A 125 1.11 21.29 -21.57
N GLY A 126 0.18 20.49 -22.11
CA GLY A 126 -0.77 19.71 -21.34
C GLY A 126 -0.11 18.65 -20.47
N PHE A 127 -0.89 18.09 -19.54
CA PHE A 127 -0.45 16.97 -18.71
C PHE A 127 -0.69 15.65 -19.44
N ASP A 128 0.30 14.76 -19.35
CA ASP A 128 0.27 13.41 -19.92
C ASP A 128 -0.26 12.36 -18.92
N VAL A 129 -0.24 12.68 -17.61
CA VAL A 129 -0.71 11.82 -16.52
C VAL A 129 -1.29 12.67 -15.41
N PHE A 130 -2.33 12.16 -14.77
CA PHE A 130 -2.90 12.72 -13.53
C PHE A 130 -2.84 11.70 -12.41
N ILE A 131 -2.43 12.13 -11.21
CA ILE A 131 -2.44 11.36 -9.98
C ILE A 131 -3.27 12.15 -8.97
N ILE A 132 -4.45 11.64 -8.61
CA ILE A 132 -5.46 12.40 -7.89
C ILE A 132 -5.85 11.62 -6.64
N ASP A 133 -5.82 12.28 -5.47
CA ASP A 133 -6.36 11.68 -4.26
C ASP A 133 -7.88 11.53 -4.35
N TRP A 134 -8.38 10.43 -3.80
CA TRP A 134 -9.81 10.20 -3.68
C TRP A 134 -10.52 11.23 -2.81
N MET A 135 -9.89 11.64 -1.72
CA MET A 135 -10.48 12.45 -0.65
C MET A 135 -9.87 13.87 -0.59
N ILE A 136 -10.12 14.71 -1.59
CA ILE A 136 -9.73 16.12 -1.53
C ILE A 136 -10.90 16.94 -0.95
N PRO A 137 -10.69 17.75 0.11
CA PRO A 137 -11.78 18.41 0.85
C PRO A 137 -12.63 19.39 0.05
N ASP A 138 -12.03 20.14 -0.88
CA ASP A 138 -12.70 21.18 -1.67
C ASP A 138 -13.47 20.62 -2.87
N LEU A 139 -13.00 19.52 -3.45
CA LEU A 139 -13.62 18.84 -4.57
C LEU A 139 -13.22 17.38 -4.57
N ASN A 140 -14.17 16.48 -4.35
CA ASN A 140 -13.97 15.04 -4.33
C ASN A 140 -13.25 14.56 -5.59
N GLY A 141 -12.29 13.63 -5.44
CA GLY A 141 -11.42 13.16 -6.53
C GLY A 141 -12.18 12.68 -7.76
N LEU A 142 -13.33 12.01 -7.60
CA LEU A 142 -14.15 11.57 -8.72
C LEU A 142 -14.74 12.74 -9.53
N GLU A 143 -15.16 13.80 -8.86
CA GLU A 143 -15.63 15.00 -9.53
C GLU A 143 -14.48 15.76 -10.22
N VAL A 144 -13.28 15.77 -9.63
CA VAL A 144 -12.06 16.26 -10.30
C VAL A 144 -11.83 15.49 -11.59
N VAL A 145 -11.87 14.16 -11.55
CA VAL A 145 -11.72 13.29 -12.73
C VAL A 145 -12.75 13.65 -13.81
N ARG A 146 -14.04 13.76 -13.44
CA ARG A 146 -15.11 14.10 -14.41
C ARG A 146 -14.88 15.46 -15.09
N ARG A 147 -14.41 16.44 -14.34
CA ARG A 147 -14.12 17.78 -14.89
C ARG A 147 -12.88 17.77 -15.77
N ILE A 148 -11.81 17.12 -15.34
CA ILE A 148 -10.60 16.98 -16.14
C ILE A 148 -10.90 16.22 -17.43
N ARG A 149 -11.68 15.12 -17.40
CA ARG A 149 -12.06 14.36 -18.60
C ARG A 149 -12.78 15.18 -19.65
N LYS A 150 -13.59 16.16 -19.25
CA LYS A 150 -14.25 17.09 -20.18
C LYS A 150 -13.25 17.97 -20.93
N LEU A 151 -12.06 18.21 -20.37
CA LEU A 151 -11.01 19.03 -20.96
C LEU A 151 -10.05 18.22 -21.85
N ILE A 152 -9.66 16.99 -21.40
CA ILE A 152 -8.58 16.21 -22.03
C ILE A 152 -9.05 15.00 -22.85
N GLY A 153 -10.35 14.63 -22.76
CA GLY A 153 -10.85 13.40 -23.38
C GLY A 153 -10.46 12.13 -22.61
N SER A 154 -10.44 10.97 -23.30
CA SER A 154 -10.34 9.65 -22.67
C SER A 154 -8.92 9.05 -22.63
N ASN A 155 -7.98 9.55 -23.42
CA ASN A 155 -6.70 8.86 -23.67
C ASN A 155 -5.63 9.08 -22.59
N THR A 156 -5.65 10.23 -21.90
CA THR A 156 -4.66 10.54 -20.86
C THR A 156 -4.92 9.72 -19.61
N PRO A 157 -3.94 8.99 -19.07
CA PRO A 157 -4.11 8.22 -17.84
C PRO A 157 -4.47 9.10 -16.64
N ILE A 158 -5.48 8.67 -15.87
CA ILE A 158 -5.84 9.25 -14.56
C ILE A 158 -5.80 8.14 -13.53
N ILE A 159 -4.93 8.29 -12.54
CA ILE A 159 -4.69 7.36 -11.45
C ILE A 159 -5.29 7.95 -10.18
N ILE A 160 -6.09 7.17 -9.46
CA ILE A 160 -6.62 7.55 -8.14
C ILE A 160 -5.75 6.96 -7.04
N LEU A 161 -5.30 7.81 -6.11
CA LEU A 161 -4.71 7.38 -4.84
C LEU A 161 -5.81 7.22 -3.79
N THR A 162 -5.81 6.12 -3.04
CA THR A 162 -6.78 5.89 -1.98
C THR A 162 -6.19 5.12 -0.82
N ALA A 163 -6.64 5.47 0.41
CA ALA A 163 -6.34 4.72 1.62
C ALA A 163 -7.37 3.60 1.90
N TYR A 164 -8.43 3.51 1.11
CA TYR A 164 -9.56 2.59 1.29
C TYR A 164 -9.59 1.51 0.21
N ASP A 165 -10.31 0.43 0.49
CA ASP A 165 -10.67 -0.55 -0.52
C ASP A 165 -11.56 0.11 -1.57
N TRP A 166 -11.16 0.02 -2.84
CA TRP A 166 -11.87 0.64 -3.97
C TRP A 166 -12.90 -0.27 -4.65
N ALA A 167 -13.08 -1.51 -4.16
CA ALA A 167 -13.99 -2.47 -4.77
C ALA A 167 -15.42 -1.93 -4.93
N ASP A 168 -15.91 -1.20 -3.92
CA ASP A 168 -17.25 -0.63 -3.93
C ASP A 168 -17.42 0.56 -4.90
N ILE A 169 -16.34 1.23 -5.27
CA ILE A 169 -16.34 2.45 -6.08
C ILE A 169 -15.75 2.26 -7.48
N GLU A 170 -15.17 1.10 -7.75
CA GLU A 170 -14.46 0.82 -8.99
C GLU A 170 -15.32 1.03 -10.24
N VAL A 171 -16.56 0.56 -10.21
CA VAL A 171 -17.48 0.67 -11.33
C VAL A 171 -17.79 2.15 -11.66
N GLU A 172 -18.09 2.95 -10.63
CA GLU A 172 -18.38 4.38 -10.81
C GLU A 172 -17.14 5.15 -11.27
N ALA A 173 -15.99 4.85 -10.69
CA ALA A 173 -14.73 5.50 -11.05
C ALA A 173 -14.26 5.16 -12.47
N LYS A 174 -14.37 3.90 -12.89
CA LYS A 174 -14.11 3.50 -14.28
C LYS A 174 -15.08 4.19 -15.25
N ALA A 175 -16.36 4.29 -14.91
CA ALA A 175 -17.34 5.03 -15.71
C ALA A 175 -17.03 6.54 -15.79
N ALA A 176 -16.39 7.12 -14.76
CA ALA A 176 -15.92 8.49 -14.78
C ALA A 176 -14.62 8.67 -15.58
N GLY A 177 -13.94 7.58 -15.96
CA GLY A 177 -12.73 7.59 -16.77
C GLY A 177 -11.43 7.46 -15.97
N VAL A 178 -11.47 6.91 -14.74
CA VAL A 178 -10.28 6.50 -14.01
C VAL A 178 -9.62 5.34 -14.75
N THR A 179 -8.30 5.43 -14.91
CA THR A 179 -7.51 4.42 -15.63
C THR A 179 -6.98 3.35 -14.67
N ALA A 180 -6.54 3.76 -13.47
CA ALA A 180 -5.99 2.85 -12.47
C ALA A 180 -6.20 3.38 -11.04
N PHE A 181 -6.10 2.45 -10.08
CA PHE A 181 -6.10 2.76 -8.65
C PHE A 181 -4.77 2.40 -8.04
N CYS A 182 -4.38 3.13 -7.01
CA CYS A 182 -3.19 2.85 -6.22
C CYS A 182 -3.47 3.08 -4.73
N ALA A 183 -3.07 2.13 -3.91
CA ALA A 183 -3.19 2.23 -2.46
C ALA A 183 -2.17 3.22 -1.88
N LYS A 184 -2.58 3.99 -0.88
CA LYS A 184 -1.66 4.71 0.02
C LYS A 184 -1.19 3.76 1.14
N PRO A 185 0.11 3.75 1.49
CA PRO A 185 1.20 4.58 0.99
C PRO A 185 1.71 4.14 -0.37
N LEU A 186 1.96 5.11 -1.28
CA LEU A 186 2.46 4.85 -2.61
C LEU A 186 3.95 4.46 -2.58
N PHE A 187 4.28 3.33 -3.18
CA PHE A 187 5.66 2.88 -3.35
C PHE A 187 6.16 3.10 -4.79
N MET A 188 7.47 3.33 -4.92
CA MET A 188 8.12 3.54 -6.23
C MET A 188 7.87 2.38 -7.20
N SER A 189 7.90 1.13 -6.71
CA SER A 189 7.63 -0.07 -7.52
C SER A 189 6.24 -0.06 -8.11
N GLU A 190 5.24 0.30 -7.31
CA GLU A 190 3.83 0.38 -7.72
C GLU A 190 3.60 1.53 -8.71
N LEU A 191 4.13 2.72 -8.40
CA LEU A 191 4.06 3.86 -9.30
C LEU A 191 4.64 3.54 -10.68
N ARG A 192 5.80 2.88 -10.71
CA ARG A 192 6.44 2.44 -11.96
C ARG A 192 5.59 1.45 -12.74
N ARG A 193 5.00 0.46 -12.06
CA ARG A 193 4.13 -0.54 -12.69
C ARG A 193 2.93 0.13 -13.34
N ILE A 194 2.21 0.99 -12.61
CA ILE A 194 0.99 1.64 -13.09
C ILE A 194 1.28 2.64 -14.22
N LEU A 195 2.41 3.37 -14.14
CA LEU A 195 2.77 4.34 -15.17
C LEU A 195 3.36 3.70 -16.42
N ALA A 196 4.01 2.53 -16.30
CA ALA A 196 4.58 1.85 -17.47
C ALA A 196 3.48 1.24 -18.35
N GLU A 197 2.44 0.68 -17.75
CA GLU A 197 1.38 -0.05 -18.46
C GLU A 197 0.73 0.73 -19.61
N PRO A 198 0.28 1.99 -19.46
CA PRO A 198 -0.34 2.75 -20.56
C PRO A 198 0.62 3.16 -21.67
N PHE A 199 1.93 3.19 -21.43
CA PHE A 199 2.96 3.68 -22.36
C PHE A 199 3.86 2.58 -22.93
N LEU A 200 3.70 1.34 -22.47
CA LEU A 200 4.41 0.19 -23.03
C LEU A 200 3.66 -0.33 -24.28
N PRO A 201 4.38 -0.80 -25.32
CA PRO A 201 3.78 -1.58 -26.39
C PRO A 201 3.05 -2.80 -25.81
N ALA A 202 1.91 -3.17 -26.38
CA ALA A 202 1.09 -4.32 -25.91
C ALA A 202 1.90 -5.62 -25.72
N GLU A 203 2.94 -5.83 -26.54
CA GLU A 203 3.86 -6.96 -26.42
C GLU A 203 4.75 -6.94 -25.16
N ALA A 204 4.98 -5.76 -24.57
CA ALA A 204 5.75 -5.62 -23.33
C ALA A 204 4.87 -5.68 -22.07
N ALA A 205 3.59 -5.37 -22.19
CA ALA A 205 2.61 -5.51 -21.11
C ALA A 205 2.35 -6.99 -20.77
N GLU A 206 2.35 -7.87 -21.77
CA GLU A 206 2.23 -9.33 -21.55
C GLU A 206 3.43 -9.95 -20.81
N GLN A 207 4.59 -9.25 -20.77
CA GLN A 207 5.76 -9.72 -20.04
C GLN A 207 5.77 -9.30 -18.55
N THR A 208 4.96 -8.30 -18.19
CA THR A 208 4.79 -7.86 -16.79
C THR A 208 3.69 -8.66 -16.07
N GLU A 209 2.74 -9.20 -16.79
CA GLU A 209 1.79 -10.22 -16.32
C GLU A 209 2.23 -11.64 -16.75
N LYS A 210 3.46 -12.03 -16.54
CA LYS A 210 3.70 -13.44 -16.31
C LYS A 210 2.99 -13.76 -15.00
N LYS A 211 1.70 -14.14 -15.06
CA LYS A 211 1.09 -14.96 -14.02
C LYS A 211 2.12 -16.06 -13.79
N ALA A 212 2.77 -16.04 -12.63
CA ALA A 212 3.67 -17.12 -12.29
C ALA A 212 2.85 -18.40 -12.45
N ASP A 213 3.32 -19.30 -13.27
CA ASP A 213 2.65 -20.59 -13.46
C ASP A 213 2.92 -21.42 -12.21
N PHE A 214 1.92 -21.51 -11.38
CA PHE A 214 1.96 -22.30 -10.14
C PHE A 214 1.40 -23.70 -10.33
N ALA A 215 1.14 -24.12 -11.57
CA ALA A 215 0.65 -25.46 -11.87
C ALA A 215 1.59 -26.54 -11.29
N GLY A 216 1.01 -27.42 -10.49
CA GLY A 216 1.75 -28.48 -9.80
C GLY A 216 2.49 -28.04 -8.53
N LYS A 217 2.35 -26.78 -8.09
CA LYS A 217 2.81 -26.31 -6.79
C LYS A 217 1.77 -26.62 -5.74
N ARG A 218 2.19 -27.26 -4.64
CA ARG A 218 1.30 -27.68 -3.56
C ARG A 218 1.52 -26.87 -2.28
N LEU A 219 0.42 -26.35 -1.77
CA LEU A 219 0.38 -25.55 -0.55
C LEU A 219 -0.39 -26.27 0.56
N LEU A 220 0.05 -26.07 1.81
CA LEU A 220 -0.75 -26.40 3.00
C LEU A 220 -1.22 -25.10 3.64
N VAL A 221 -2.53 -24.89 3.70
CA VAL A 221 -3.17 -23.77 4.41
C VAL A 221 -3.63 -24.22 5.77
N VAL A 222 -3.12 -23.56 6.82
CA VAL A 222 -3.44 -23.88 8.22
C VAL A 222 -4.14 -22.69 8.84
N GLU A 223 -5.43 -22.84 9.06
CA GLU A 223 -6.33 -21.77 9.52
C GLU A 223 -7.49 -22.41 10.31
N ASP A 224 -7.80 -21.95 11.51
CA ASP A 224 -8.84 -22.54 12.36
C ASP A 224 -10.25 -22.07 11.94
N ASN A 225 -10.39 -20.84 11.44
CA ASN A 225 -11.65 -20.32 10.96
C ASN A 225 -12.02 -20.94 9.60
N ALA A 226 -13.13 -21.67 9.56
CA ALA A 226 -13.58 -22.36 8.35
C ALA A 226 -13.82 -21.40 7.16
N LEU A 227 -14.35 -20.19 7.40
CA LEU A 227 -14.62 -19.21 6.35
C LEU A 227 -13.33 -18.62 5.78
N ASN A 228 -12.38 -18.22 6.65
CA ASN A 228 -11.07 -17.72 6.23
C ASN A 228 -10.33 -18.78 5.41
N ARG A 229 -10.37 -20.03 5.88
CA ARG A 229 -9.76 -21.18 5.19
C ARG A 229 -10.35 -21.38 3.80
N GLU A 230 -11.68 -21.33 3.66
CA GLU A 230 -12.37 -21.48 2.36
C GLU A 230 -12.02 -20.34 1.40
N ILE A 231 -11.97 -19.11 1.87
CA ILE A 231 -11.55 -17.94 1.08
C ILE A 231 -10.09 -18.12 0.60
N ALA A 232 -9.18 -18.48 1.50
CA ALA A 232 -7.77 -18.68 1.16
C ALA A 232 -7.60 -19.80 0.11
N VAL A 233 -8.30 -20.92 0.27
CA VAL A 233 -8.28 -22.04 -0.69
C VAL A 233 -8.74 -21.56 -2.06
N THR A 234 -9.90 -20.91 -2.14
CA THR A 234 -10.46 -20.41 -3.40
C THR A 234 -9.50 -19.50 -4.15
N MET A 235 -8.90 -18.52 -3.44
CA MET A 235 -7.95 -17.59 -4.06
C MET A 235 -6.68 -18.26 -4.55
N LEU A 236 -6.18 -19.26 -3.82
CA LEU A 236 -4.96 -19.99 -4.19
C LEU A 236 -5.21 -20.97 -5.34
N GLU A 237 -6.35 -21.66 -5.36
CA GLU A 237 -6.74 -22.54 -6.46
C GLU A 237 -6.97 -21.76 -7.76
N GLU A 238 -7.57 -20.55 -7.69
CA GLU A 238 -7.68 -19.63 -8.83
C GLU A 238 -6.29 -19.17 -9.33
N GLY A 239 -5.30 -19.11 -8.44
CA GLY A 239 -3.89 -18.89 -8.76
C GLY A 239 -3.17 -20.07 -9.40
N GLY A 240 -3.81 -21.25 -9.46
CA GLY A 240 -3.25 -22.48 -10.06
C GLY A 240 -2.52 -23.40 -9.09
N PHE A 241 -2.61 -23.16 -7.78
CA PHE A 241 -2.01 -24.04 -6.76
C PHE A 241 -2.89 -25.25 -6.48
N GLU A 242 -2.26 -26.38 -6.09
CA GLU A 242 -2.92 -27.47 -5.39
C GLU A 242 -2.92 -27.18 -3.90
N VAL A 243 -4.09 -27.14 -3.24
CA VAL A 243 -4.21 -26.69 -1.85
C VAL A 243 -4.74 -27.80 -0.94
N ASP A 244 -3.93 -28.16 0.06
CA ASP A 244 -4.37 -28.96 1.20
C ASP A 244 -4.65 -28.04 2.38
N THR A 245 -5.51 -28.46 3.32
CA THR A 245 -5.90 -27.65 4.47
C THR A 245 -5.67 -28.36 5.79
N ALA A 246 -5.45 -27.60 6.88
CA ALA A 246 -5.45 -28.06 8.24
C ALA A 246 -6.18 -27.05 9.13
N GLU A 247 -6.89 -27.52 10.16
CA GLU A 247 -7.69 -26.66 11.04
C GLU A 247 -6.94 -26.19 12.32
N ASN A 248 -5.71 -26.65 12.52
CA ASN A 248 -4.81 -26.24 13.60
C ASN A 248 -3.39 -26.77 13.35
N GLY A 249 -2.42 -26.28 14.15
CA GLY A 249 -1.03 -26.64 14.01
C GLY A 249 -0.75 -28.15 14.18
N LYS A 250 -1.50 -28.86 15.04
CA LYS A 250 -1.30 -30.30 15.24
C LYS A 250 -1.66 -31.10 13.98
N VAL A 251 -2.80 -30.81 13.36
CA VAL A 251 -3.21 -31.44 12.10
C VAL A 251 -2.21 -31.12 10.99
N ALA A 252 -1.68 -29.90 10.97
CA ALA A 252 -0.64 -29.51 10.01
C ALA A 252 0.64 -30.35 10.19
N VAL A 253 1.13 -30.50 11.41
CA VAL A 253 2.32 -31.29 11.74
C VAL A 253 2.12 -32.77 11.36
N ASP A 254 0.95 -33.33 11.64
CA ASP A 254 0.64 -34.73 11.32
C ASP A 254 0.63 -34.93 9.79
N LYS A 255 -0.01 -34.02 9.03
CA LYS A 255 -0.01 -34.07 7.55
C LYS A 255 1.39 -33.94 6.96
N VAL A 256 2.20 -33.01 7.43
CA VAL A 256 3.58 -32.86 6.94
C VAL A 256 4.43 -34.08 7.28
N ARG A 257 4.24 -34.68 8.46
CA ARG A 257 4.97 -35.89 8.90
C ARG A 257 4.60 -37.13 8.09
N GLU A 258 3.34 -37.25 7.69
CA GLU A 258 2.83 -38.38 6.88
C GLU A 258 3.14 -38.22 5.39
N SER A 259 3.44 -37.02 4.95
CA SER A 259 3.77 -36.71 3.55
C SER A 259 5.24 -37.03 3.23
N ALA A 260 5.53 -37.27 1.95
CA ALA A 260 6.91 -37.43 1.47
C ALA A 260 7.69 -36.11 1.60
N PRO A 261 9.01 -36.14 1.82
CA PRO A 261 9.83 -34.93 1.80
C PRO A 261 9.65 -34.13 0.51
N GLY A 262 9.35 -32.82 0.62
CA GLY A 262 9.10 -31.96 -0.53
C GLY A 262 7.69 -32.06 -1.12
N HIS A 263 6.75 -32.70 -0.43
CA HIS A 263 5.35 -32.78 -0.86
C HIS A 263 4.66 -31.44 -0.91
N TYR A 264 4.96 -30.56 0.06
CA TYR A 264 4.50 -29.18 0.09
C TYR A 264 5.62 -28.24 -0.32
N ASP A 265 5.33 -27.32 -1.25
CA ASP A 265 6.24 -26.25 -1.66
C ASP A 265 6.24 -25.09 -0.64
N LEU A 266 5.09 -24.85 0.02
CA LEU A 266 4.90 -23.78 0.99
C LEU A 266 3.80 -24.16 1.99
N VAL A 267 3.93 -23.66 3.23
CA VAL A 267 2.89 -23.71 4.26
C VAL A 267 2.49 -22.29 4.63
N LEU A 268 1.20 -21.98 4.50
CA LEU A 268 0.59 -20.75 5.01
C LEU A 268 -0.03 -21.09 6.37
N MET A 269 0.47 -20.44 7.42
CA MET A 269 0.16 -20.80 8.82
C MET A 269 -0.39 -19.59 9.56
N ASP A 270 -1.64 -19.69 10.06
CA ASP A 270 -2.10 -18.76 11.07
C ASP A 270 -1.34 -18.99 12.38
N ILE A 271 -1.07 -17.89 13.09
CA ILE A 271 -0.33 -17.92 14.34
C ILE A 271 -1.26 -18.26 15.51
N GLN A 272 -2.49 -17.73 15.52
CA GLN A 272 -3.39 -17.84 16.67
C GLN A 272 -4.46 -18.89 16.45
N MET A 273 -4.13 -20.14 16.69
CA MET A 273 -5.05 -21.28 16.55
C MET A 273 -5.20 -22.06 17.86
N PRO A 274 -6.37 -22.71 18.10
CA PRO A 274 -6.57 -23.62 19.21
C PRO A 274 -5.76 -24.93 19.02
N VAL A 275 -5.56 -25.67 20.10
CA VAL A 275 -4.89 -26.97 20.18
C VAL A 275 -3.37 -26.88 20.03
N MET A 276 -2.88 -26.29 18.97
CA MET A 276 -1.46 -26.00 18.69
C MET A 276 -1.41 -24.75 17.83
N ASN A 277 -0.73 -23.71 18.31
CA ASN A 277 -0.55 -22.45 17.60
C ASN A 277 0.54 -22.57 16.52
N GLY A 278 0.64 -21.54 15.67
CA GLY A 278 1.57 -21.56 14.55
C GLY A 278 3.06 -21.50 14.90
N TYR A 279 3.42 -21.19 16.16
CA TYR A 279 4.81 -21.19 16.64
C TYR A 279 5.25 -22.50 17.27
N GLU A 280 4.34 -23.31 17.81
CA GLU A 280 4.61 -24.62 18.38
C GLU A 280 4.89 -25.66 17.30
#